data_a68afc906d49a6bedf33274ae8a5ab28
#
_entry.id   a68afc906d49a6bedf33274ae8a5ab28
#
_cell.length_a   1.000
_cell.length_b   1.000
_cell.length_c   1.000
_cell.angle_alpha   90.00
_cell.angle_beta   90.00
_cell.angle_gamma   90.00
#
_symmetry.space_group_name_H-M   'P 1'
#
loop_
_entity.id
_entity.type
_entity.pdbx_description
1 polymer ?
#
loop_
_entity_poly.entity_id
_entity_poly.type
_entity_poly.pdbx_seq_one_letter_code
_entity_poly.pdbx_strand_id
1 'polypeptide(L)'
;MAEYLGINPKWSESSFLGGSSYLTFVKRAIEAVEMGYCNVAIVSYGSNQRSAKTRKIGGVIEDHTPQKYFEYSQGILSPLSLYALVAQRAFHEWDINSEDLAEIAVSARKYSLLNEKAFNYGKNELTVDDVLNSGIISSPLHKLDCCLVTDGGGAVLIT
;
A
#
# COMPACT_ATOMS: atom_id res chain seq x y z
N MET A 1 3.55 -20.23 5.48
CA MET A 1 3.53 -19.78 6.91
C MET A 1 3.29 -20.97 7.86
N ALA A 2 2.16 -21.67 7.76
CA ALA A 2 1.85 -22.80 8.64
C ALA A 2 2.95 -23.89 8.64
N GLU A 3 3.39 -24.28 7.48
CA GLU A 3 4.48 -25.23 7.29
C GLU A 3 5.80 -24.77 7.94
N TYR A 4 6.16 -23.49 7.78
CA TYR A 4 7.35 -22.92 8.43
C TYR A 4 7.24 -22.89 9.96
N LEU A 5 6.06 -22.64 10.48
CA LEU A 5 5.78 -22.63 11.91
C LEU A 5 5.54 -24.04 12.49
N GLY A 6 5.50 -25.06 11.66
CA GLY A 6 5.22 -26.44 12.08
C GLY A 6 3.80 -26.65 12.63
N ILE A 7 2.85 -25.80 12.24
CA ILE A 7 1.46 -25.90 12.67
C ILE A 7 0.58 -26.51 11.58
N ASN A 8 -0.43 -27.29 12.00
CA ASN A 8 -1.43 -27.85 11.12
C ASN A 8 -2.75 -27.08 11.32
N PRO A 9 -3.06 -26.08 10.50
CA PRO A 9 -4.23 -25.23 10.71
C PRO A 9 -5.51 -26.01 10.41
N LYS A 10 -6.52 -25.85 11.29
CA LYS A 10 -7.88 -26.38 11.06
C LYS A 10 -8.63 -25.56 9.99
N TRP A 11 -8.27 -24.29 9.86
CA TRP A 11 -8.81 -23.37 8.88
C TRP A 11 -7.67 -22.53 8.29
N SER A 12 -7.72 -22.30 6.99
CA SER A 12 -6.80 -21.40 6.31
C SER A 12 -7.50 -20.74 5.12
N GLU A 13 -7.18 -19.49 4.89
CA GLU A 13 -7.68 -18.71 3.76
C GLU A 13 -6.57 -17.82 3.21
N SER A 14 -6.61 -17.60 1.91
CA SER A 14 -5.79 -16.59 1.24
C SER A 14 -6.60 -15.91 0.15
N SER A 15 -6.35 -14.63 -0.06
CA SER A 15 -7.00 -13.82 -1.08
C SER A 15 -6.09 -12.69 -1.51
N PHE A 16 -6.40 -12.09 -2.63
CA PHE A 16 -5.68 -10.92 -3.14
C PHE A 16 -6.67 -9.81 -3.48
N LEU A 17 -6.82 -8.84 -2.58
CA LEU A 17 -7.69 -7.68 -2.70
C LEU A 17 -6.89 -6.37 -2.65
N GLY A 18 -5.62 -6.41 -3.07
CA GLY A 18 -4.72 -5.27 -2.95
C GLY A 18 -4.46 -4.88 -1.50
N GLY A 19 -4.33 -3.59 -1.21
CA GLY A 19 -4.01 -3.08 0.13
C GLY A 19 -5.08 -3.34 1.19
N SER A 20 -6.33 -3.57 0.80
CA SER A 20 -7.43 -3.90 1.72
C SER A 20 -7.45 -5.35 2.20
N SER A 21 -6.61 -6.22 1.63
CA SER A 21 -6.55 -7.65 1.97
C SER A 21 -6.40 -7.89 3.47
N TYR A 22 -5.57 -7.11 4.15
CA TYR A 22 -5.28 -7.30 5.58
C TYR A 22 -6.50 -7.07 6.47
N LEU A 23 -7.26 -6.03 6.22
CA LEU A 23 -8.50 -5.76 6.96
C LEU A 23 -9.55 -6.83 6.70
N THR A 24 -9.64 -7.31 5.45
CA THR A 24 -10.51 -8.42 5.09
C THR A 24 -10.12 -9.70 5.80
N PHE A 25 -8.82 -10.01 5.89
CA PHE A 25 -8.34 -11.20 6.63
C PHE A 25 -8.62 -11.10 8.11
N VAL A 26 -8.46 -9.93 8.73
CA VAL A 26 -8.82 -9.74 10.15
C VAL A 26 -10.31 -10.02 10.36
N LYS A 27 -11.18 -9.44 9.53
CA LYS A 27 -12.62 -9.70 9.60
C LYS A 27 -12.94 -11.18 9.47
N ARG A 28 -12.39 -11.86 8.46
CA ARG A 28 -12.62 -13.29 8.24
C ARG A 28 -12.07 -14.19 9.35
N ALA A 29 -10.94 -13.80 9.93
CA ALA A 29 -10.40 -14.51 11.08
C ALA A 29 -11.28 -14.39 12.32
N ILE A 30 -11.88 -13.20 12.55
CA ILE A 30 -12.90 -13.02 13.61
C ILE A 30 -14.10 -13.94 13.34
N GLU A 31 -14.64 -13.89 12.13
CA GLU A 31 -15.79 -14.75 11.74
C GLU A 31 -15.46 -16.25 11.91
N ALA A 32 -14.23 -16.69 11.58
CA ALA A 32 -13.81 -18.08 11.73
C ALA A 32 -13.76 -18.52 13.20
N VAL A 33 -13.32 -17.63 14.10
CA VAL A 33 -13.32 -17.89 15.56
C VAL A 33 -14.76 -17.92 16.10
N GLU A 34 -15.58 -16.95 15.74
CA GLU A 34 -16.99 -16.87 16.16
C GLU A 34 -17.82 -18.08 15.70
N MET A 35 -17.56 -18.58 14.49
CA MET A 35 -18.20 -19.77 13.92
C MET A 35 -17.63 -21.09 14.45
N GLY A 36 -16.58 -21.05 15.28
CA GLY A 36 -15.97 -22.23 15.87
C GLY A 36 -15.11 -23.04 14.89
N TYR A 37 -14.70 -22.48 13.77
CA TYR A 37 -13.77 -23.15 12.83
C TYR A 37 -12.38 -23.30 13.44
N CYS A 38 -11.98 -22.36 14.28
CA CYS A 38 -10.78 -22.40 15.08
C CYS A 38 -10.95 -21.59 16.36
N ASN A 39 -10.11 -21.83 17.37
CA ASN A 39 -10.12 -21.06 18.61
C ASN A 39 -9.14 -19.89 18.59
N VAL A 40 -8.15 -19.97 17.69
CA VAL A 40 -7.08 -18.98 17.52
C VAL A 40 -6.80 -18.86 16.04
N ALA A 41 -6.77 -17.65 15.52
CA ALA A 41 -6.37 -17.36 14.16
C ALA A 41 -5.21 -16.36 14.14
N ILE A 42 -4.27 -16.55 13.21
CA ILE A 42 -3.18 -15.60 12.96
C ILE A 42 -3.30 -15.02 11.57
N VAL A 43 -3.31 -13.70 11.49
CA VAL A 43 -3.20 -12.95 10.24
C VAL A 43 -1.80 -12.36 10.17
N SER A 44 -1.02 -12.72 9.16
CA SER A 44 0.36 -12.30 9.05
C SER A 44 0.72 -11.77 7.68
N TYR A 45 1.65 -10.84 7.65
CA TYR A 45 2.25 -10.30 6.46
C TYR A 45 3.74 -10.10 6.64
N GLY A 46 4.50 -10.31 5.57
CA GLY A 46 5.91 -9.98 5.50
C GLY A 46 6.31 -9.57 4.09
N SER A 47 7.21 -8.61 3.99
CA SER A 47 7.73 -8.14 2.72
C SER A 47 9.21 -7.77 2.84
N ASN A 48 9.99 -8.17 1.85
CA ASN A 48 11.38 -7.78 1.64
C ASN A 48 11.59 -7.11 0.27
N GLN A 49 10.56 -6.48 -0.26
CA GLN A 49 10.57 -5.91 -1.61
C GLN A 49 11.66 -4.87 -1.81
N ARG A 50 12.07 -4.16 -0.76
CA ARG A 50 13.15 -3.17 -0.83
C ARG A 50 14.51 -3.84 -0.95
N SER A 51 14.87 -4.71 -0.02
CA SER A 51 16.18 -5.39 -0.01
C SER A 51 16.35 -6.32 -1.20
N ALA A 52 15.30 -7.05 -1.55
CA ALA A 52 15.28 -7.94 -2.70
C ALA A 52 15.18 -7.21 -4.06
N LYS A 53 14.89 -5.90 -4.07
CA LYS A 53 14.69 -5.09 -5.29
C LYS A 53 13.63 -5.71 -6.24
N THR A 54 12.62 -6.32 -5.67
CA THR A 54 11.58 -7.06 -6.43
C THR A 54 10.35 -6.21 -6.75
N ARG A 55 10.27 -4.98 -6.25
CA ARG A 55 9.15 -4.08 -6.56
C ARG A 55 9.11 -3.78 -8.05
N LYS A 56 8.07 -4.26 -8.71
CA LYS A 56 7.73 -3.88 -10.08
C LYS A 56 6.60 -2.85 -10.02
N ILE A 57 6.75 -1.76 -10.76
CA ILE A 57 5.65 -0.83 -11.02
C ILE A 57 4.79 -1.49 -12.10
N GLY A 58 3.55 -1.81 -11.76
CA GLY A 58 2.64 -2.56 -12.61
C GLY A 58 2.39 -3.97 -12.08
N GLY A 59 1.15 -4.39 -12.10
CA GLY A 59 0.73 -5.77 -11.76
C GLY A 59 1.08 -6.76 -12.87
N VAL A 60 0.97 -8.03 -12.58
CA VAL A 60 0.86 -9.06 -13.62
C VAL A 60 -0.52 -8.92 -14.24
N ILE A 61 -0.57 -8.67 -15.54
CA ILE A 61 -1.82 -8.62 -16.27
C ILE A 61 -2.09 -10.00 -16.79
N GLU A 62 -3.20 -10.57 -16.35
CA GLU A 62 -3.71 -11.75 -16.97
C GLU A 62 -4.29 -11.40 -18.35
N ASP A 63 -3.90 -12.18 -19.37
CA ASP A 63 -4.51 -12.06 -20.68
C ASP A 63 -6.03 -12.35 -20.56
N HIS A 64 -6.83 -11.55 -21.25
CA HIS A 64 -8.29 -11.64 -21.28
C HIS A 64 -9.05 -11.08 -20.06
N THR A 65 -8.44 -10.22 -19.25
CA THR A 65 -9.16 -9.49 -18.21
C THR A 65 -9.72 -8.17 -18.75
N PRO A 66 -10.83 -7.64 -18.19
CA PRO A 66 -11.31 -6.30 -18.51
C PRO A 66 -10.25 -5.22 -18.35
N GLN A 67 -9.37 -5.33 -17.36
CA GLN A 67 -8.27 -4.39 -17.11
C GLN A 67 -7.35 -4.26 -18.33
N LYS A 68 -7.04 -5.35 -19.01
CA LYS A 68 -6.22 -5.31 -20.22
C LYS A 68 -6.84 -4.45 -21.32
N TYR A 69 -8.12 -4.59 -21.53
CA TYR A 69 -8.81 -3.94 -22.64
C TYR A 69 -9.21 -2.49 -22.33
N PHE A 70 -9.56 -2.16 -21.09
CA PHE A 70 -10.11 -0.85 -20.72
C PHE A 70 -9.12 0.05 -19.98
N GLU A 71 -8.22 -0.52 -19.19
CA GLU A 71 -7.26 0.25 -18.40
C GLU A 71 -5.89 0.35 -19.10
N TYR A 72 -5.33 -0.77 -19.51
CA TYR A 72 -3.99 -0.80 -20.13
C TYR A 72 -3.93 -0.12 -21.48
N SER A 73 -4.96 -0.25 -22.29
CA SER A 73 -5.04 0.46 -23.57
C SER A 73 -5.02 1.97 -23.42
N GLN A 74 -5.41 2.48 -22.24
CA GLN A 74 -5.37 3.89 -21.87
C GLN A 74 -4.09 4.29 -21.10
N GLY A 75 -3.11 3.39 -20.99
CA GLY A 75 -1.87 3.66 -20.26
C GLY A 75 -1.96 3.53 -18.74
N ILE A 76 -3.06 2.99 -18.21
CA ILE A 76 -3.21 2.77 -16.76
C ILE A 76 -2.51 1.48 -16.38
N LEU A 77 -1.22 1.58 -16.04
CA LEU A 77 -0.34 0.42 -15.82
C LEU A 77 -0.21 0.02 -14.35
N SER A 78 -0.73 0.81 -13.43
CA SER A 78 -0.55 0.58 -12.00
C SER A 78 -1.63 1.26 -11.16
N PRO A 79 -1.84 0.85 -9.90
CA PRO A 79 -2.71 1.57 -8.98
C PRO A 79 -2.36 3.06 -8.84
N LEU A 80 -1.09 3.42 -9.01
CA LEU A 80 -0.64 4.81 -8.97
C LEU A 80 -1.31 5.66 -10.05
N SER A 81 -1.43 5.12 -11.27
CA SER A 81 -2.11 5.81 -12.38
C SER A 81 -3.60 6.02 -12.08
N LEU A 82 -4.26 5.05 -11.42
CA LEU A 82 -5.65 5.20 -10.98
C LEU A 82 -5.79 6.30 -9.93
N TYR A 83 -4.91 6.34 -8.93
CA TYR A 83 -4.90 7.42 -7.93
C TYR A 83 -4.60 8.78 -8.55
N ALA A 84 -3.76 8.85 -9.57
CA ALA A 84 -3.49 10.07 -10.31
C ALA A 84 -4.76 10.62 -11.00
N LEU A 85 -5.58 9.76 -11.59
CA LEU A 85 -6.87 10.15 -12.15
C LEU A 85 -7.83 10.67 -11.07
N VAL A 86 -7.86 10.02 -9.90
CA VAL A 86 -8.66 10.50 -8.75
C VAL A 86 -8.17 11.87 -8.27
N ALA A 87 -6.85 12.08 -8.19
CA ALA A 87 -6.27 13.36 -7.82
C ALA A 87 -6.64 14.47 -8.83
N GLN A 88 -6.56 14.19 -10.13
CA GLN A 88 -7.00 15.13 -11.17
C GLN A 88 -8.49 15.50 -11.02
N ARG A 89 -9.32 14.53 -10.71
CA ARG A 89 -10.74 14.78 -10.46
C ARG A 89 -10.96 15.64 -9.22
N ALA A 90 -10.23 15.36 -8.13
CA ALA A 90 -10.28 16.16 -6.91
C ALA A 90 -9.84 17.62 -7.15
N PHE A 91 -8.78 17.83 -7.94
CA PHE A 91 -8.34 19.17 -8.32
C PHE A 91 -9.44 19.93 -9.05
N HIS A 92 -10.15 19.28 -9.95
CA HIS A 92 -11.24 19.89 -10.69
C HIS A 92 -12.46 20.22 -9.81
N GLU A 93 -12.79 19.36 -8.85
CA GLU A 93 -14.01 19.50 -8.05
C GLU A 93 -13.84 20.38 -6.81
N TRP A 94 -12.65 20.43 -6.22
CA TRP A 94 -12.44 21.00 -4.89
C TRP A 94 -11.47 22.18 -4.85
N ASP A 95 -11.06 22.69 -6.00
CA ASP A 95 -10.11 23.82 -6.11
C ASP A 95 -8.83 23.61 -5.30
N ILE A 96 -8.33 22.38 -5.31
CA ILE A 96 -7.05 21.98 -4.72
C ILE A 96 -6.01 21.74 -5.81
N ASN A 97 -4.74 21.72 -5.43
CA ASN A 97 -3.62 21.63 -6.36
C ASN A 97 -2.49 20.72 -5.85
N SER A 98 -1.38 20.68 -6.57
CA SER A 98 -0.21 19.85 -6.20
C SER A 98 0.48 20.31 -4.92
N GLU A 99 0.39 21.58 -4.55
CA GLU A 99 0.94 22.11 -3.31
C GLU A 99 0.16 21.57 -2.12
N ASP A 100 -1.17 21.51 -2.20
CA ASP A 100 -2.03 20.90 -1.16
C ASP A 100 -1.70 19.42 -0.95
N LEU A 101 -1.46 18.67 -2.03
CA LEU A 101 -0.99 17.27 -1.90
C LEU A 101 0.40 17.19 -1.27
N ALA A 102 1.31 18.08 -1.63
CA ALA A 102 2.66 18.12 -1.11
C ALA A 102 2.68 18.35 0.41
N GLU A 103 1.76 19.16 0.95
CA GLU A 103 1.61 19.38 2.39
C GLU A 103 1.35 18.07 3.17
N ILE A 104 0.67 17.10 2.56
CA ILE A 104 0.46 15.77 3.16
C ILE A 104 1.80 15.05 3.33
N ALA A 105 2.66 15.10 2.31
CA ALA A 105 3.98 14.48 2.35
C ALA A 105 4.90 15.18 3.37
N VAL A 106 4.85 16.51 3.43
CA VAL A 106 5.59 17.34 4.39
C VAL A 106 5.16 17.01 5.82
N SER A 107 3.85 16.97 6.07
CA SER A 107 3.30 16.60 7.38
C SER A 107 3.71 15.19 7.79
N ALA A 108 3.59 14.20 6.89
CA ALA A 108 4.03 12.84 7.15
C ALA A 108 5.53 12.75 7.47
N ARG A 109 6.37 13.52 6.77
CA ARG A 109 7.80 13.61 7.06
C ARG A 109 8.06 14.20 8.44
N LYS A 110 7.41 15.30 8.79
CA LYS A 110 7.54 15.96 10.09
C LYS A 110 7.26 14.98 11.25
N TYR A 111 6.16 14.23 11.17
CA TYR A 111 5.85 13.23 12.19
C TYR A 111 6.83 12.05 12.19
N SER A 112 7.33 11.65 11.04
CA SER A 112 8.33 10.57 10.96
C SER A 112 9.66 10.93 11.61
N LEU A 113 10.02 12.22 11.64
CA LEU A 113 11.24 12.69 12.32
C LEU A 113 11.14 12.63 13.84
N LEU A 114 9.94 12.55 14.39
CA LEU A 114 9.69 12.42 15.84
C LEU A 114 9.65 10.96 16.32
N ASN A 115 9.65 10.00 15.40
CA ASN A 115 9.55 8.57 15.71
C ASN A 115 10.86 7.85 15.40
N GLU A 116 11.60 7.47 16.42
CA GLU A 116 12.88 6.76 16.28
C GLU A 116 12.79 5.44 15.47
N LYS A 117 11.62 4.82 15.43
CA LYS A 117 11.38 3.59 14.66
C LYS A 117 11.00 3.86 13.20
N ALA A 118 10.76 5.11 12.83
CA ALA A 118 10.37 5.44 11.47
C ALA A 118 11.57 5.40 10.50
N PHE A 119 11.33 4.90 9.29
CA PHE A 119 12.35 4.83 8.23
C PHE A 119 13.02 6.19 7.92
N ASN A 120 12.29 7.28 8.10
CA ASN A 120 12.79 8.64 7.84
C ASN A 120 13.35 9.33 9.08
N TYR A 121 13.39 8.67 10.24
CA TYR A 121 14.02 9.25 11.44
C TYR A 121 15.47 9.67 11.18
N GLY A 122 15.86 10.82 11.67
CA GLY A 122 17.20 11.37 11.50
C GLY A 122 17.52 11.91 10.09
N LYS A 123 16.56 11.94 9.18
CA LYS A 123 16.70 12.60 7.87
C LYS A 123 16.35 14.07 7.95
N ASN A 124 16.59 14.80 6.86
CA ASN A 124 16.21 16.20 6.76
C ASN A 124 14.68 16.39 6.73
N GLU A 125 14.23 17.54 7.15
CA GLU A 125 12.87 18.00 6.90
C GLU A 125 12.57 17.99 5.40
N LEU A 126 11.31 18.01 5.06
CA LEU A 126 10.82 18.07 3.71
C LEU A 126 10.03 19.36 3.53
N THR A 127 10.22 20.03 2.42
CA THR A 127 9.45 21.20 2.03
C THR A 127 8.50 20.87 0.88
N VAL A 128 7.50 21.73 0.65
CA VAL A 128 6.61 21.63 -0.52
C VAL A 128 7.43 21.66 -1.82
N ASP A 129 8.39 22.56 -1.92
CA ASP A 129 9.26 22.67 -3.09
C ASP A 129 10.07 21.39 -3.35
N ASP A 130 10.53 20.70 -2.31
CA ASP A 130 11.21 19.40 -2.47
C ASP A 130 10.29 18.36 -3.09
N VAL A 131 9.01 18.36 -2.69
CA VAL A 131 8.01 17.43 -3.26
C VAL A 131 7.76 17.75 -4.72
N LEU A 132 7.46 19.00 -5.05
CA LEU A 132 7.16 19.45 -6.40
C LEU A 132 8.33 19.27 -7.38
N ASN A 133 9.57 19.40 -6.89
CA ASN A 133 10.78 19.19 -7.66
C ASN A 133 11.24 17.72 -7.72
N SER A 134 10.56 16.79 -7.06
CA SER A 134 10.99 15.39 -6.98
C SER A 134 10.73 14.55 -8.23
N GLY A 135 10.18 15.16 -9.27
CA GLY A 135 9.84 14.54 -10.54
C GLY A 135 8.47 13.85 -10.54
N ILE A 136 7.73 14.02 -11.63
CA ILE A 136 6.40 13.44 -11.81
C ILE A 136 6.53 11.95 -12.13
N ILE A 137 5.74 11.13 -11.43
CA ILE A 137 5.61 9.69 -11.71
C ILE A 137 4.35 9.42 -12.55
N SER A 138 3.23 10.01 -12.17
CA SER A 138 1.97 9.96 -12.91
C SER A 138 1.19 11.22 -12.56
N SER A 139 1.08 12.15 -13.51
CA SER A 139 0.49 13.48 -13.25
C SER A 139 -0.89 13.38 -12.59
N PRO A 140 -1.14 14.11 -11.47
CA PRO A 140 -0.30 15.15 -10.86
C PRO A 140 0.68 14.65 -9.80
N LEU A 141 0.81 13.35 -9.58
CA LEU A 141 1.59 12.78 -8.48
C LEU A 141 3.10 12.82 -8.75
N HIS A 142 3.84 13.42 -7.84
CA HIS A 142 5.29 13.45 -7.82
C HIS A 142 5.86 12.25 -7.05
N LYS A 143 7.16 12.04 -7.16
CA LYS A 143 7.84 10.92 -6.51
C LYS A 143 7.66 10.92 -4.99
N LEU A 144 7.67 12.08 -4.35
CA LEU A 144 7.54 12.19 -2.89
C LEU A 144 6.09 12.19 -2.41
N ASP A 145 5.10 12.29 -3.30
CA ASP A 145 3.69 12.00 -2.99
C ASP A 145 3.44 10.48 -2.87
N CYS A 146 4.36 9.67 -3.38
CA CYS A 146 4.19 8.23 -3.43
C CYS A 146 4.76 7.55 -2.18
N CYS A 147 4.13 6.43 -1.79
CA CYS A 147 4.58 5.65 -0.65
C CYS A 147 5.99 5.09 -0.84
N LEU A 148 6.71 4.94 0.27
CA LEU A 148 8.01 4.27 0.29
C LEU A 148 7.88 2.77 0.01
N VAL A 149 8.91 2.22 -0.61
CA VAL A 149 9.13 0.77 -0.61
C VAL A 149 10.00 0.45 0.59
N THR A 150 9.50 -0.37 1.50
CA THR A 150 10.18 -0.77 2.73
C THR A 150 10.15 -2.28 2.88
N ASP A 151 11.07 -2.80 3.69
CA ASP A 151 10.97 -4.15 4.23
C ASP A 151 10.26 -4.07 5.57
N GLY A 152 9.47 -5.08 5.87
CA GLY A 152 8.76 -5.14 7.14
C GLY A 152 7.74 -6.25 7.18
N GLY A 153 7.20 -6.48 8.36
CA GLY A 153 6.16 -7.48 8.57
C GLY A 153 5.45 -7.24 9.88
N GLY A 154 4.35 -7.94 10.03
CA GLY A 154 3.56 -7.93 11.25
C GLY A 154 2.60 -9.10 11.29
N ALA A 155 2.04 -9.33 12.47
CA ALA A 155 1.00 -10.33 12.66
C ALA A 155 -0.01 -9.83 13.67
N VAL A 156 -1.27 -10.26 13.48
CA VAL A 156 -2.37 -10.07 14.42
C VAL A 156 -2.87 -11.43 14.84
N LEU A 157 -3.00 -11.63 16.13
CA LEU A 157 -3.58 -12.84 16.72
C LEU A 157 -5.02 -12.51 17.16
N ILE A 158 -5.94 -13.40 16.82
CA ILE A 158 -7.37 -13.29 17.13
C ILE A 158 -7.75 -14.54 17.91
N THR A 159 -8.41 -14.33 19.04
CA THR A 159 -8.84 -15.41 19.97
C THR A 159 -10.28 -15.22 20.36
#